data_e57d3972028393f18176974b23f1b5e1
#
_entry.id   e57d3972028393f18176974b23f1b5e1
#
_cell.length_a   1.000
_cell.length_b   1.000
_cell.length_c   1.000
_cell.angle_alpha   90.00
_cell.angle_beta   90.00
_cell.angle_gamma   90.00
#
_symmetry.space_group_name_H-M   'P 1'
#
loop_
_entity.id
_entity.type
_entity.pdbx_description
1 polymer ?
#
loop_
_entity_poly.entity_id
_entity_poly.type
_entity_poly.pdbx_seq_one_letter_code
_entity_poly.pdbx_strand_id
1 'polypeptide(L)'
;MIRVLLVDDHEMVRIGVSTYLQMQPDIEVIGEAENGQIAVEKALELRPDIILMDMVMPVMNGAEATAAIIAKWPEAKVIIVTSFLDDDKLYPALEAGAVSYILKTSNAKRVADAIRDTMQGQTVLEPEVTSKMMTKMRAGDTHALHEELTDRELEVLLLLAKGKSNQEIADELFIALKTVKTHVSNLLSKLEVQDRTQAVIYAFQNKLTD
;
A
#
# COMPACT_ATOMS: atom_id res chain seq x y z
N MET A 1 -28.18 -15.53 -0.36
CA MET A 1 -28.01 -14.26 0.37
C MET A 1 -26.52 -14.11 0.62
N ILE A 2 -25.93 -12.98 0.20
CA ILE A 2 -24.48 -12.72 0.35
C ILE A 2 -24.24 -12.24 1.79
N ARG A 3 -23.45 -12.98 2.53
CA ARG A 3 -23.12 -12.69 3.94
C ARG A 3 -21.94 -11.73 4.03
N VAL A 4 -22.14 -10.56 4.63
CA VAL A 4 -21.16 -9.49 4.68
C VAL A 4 -20.73 -9.19 6.11
N LEU A 5 -19.41 -9.12 6.34
CA LEU A 5 -18.82 -8.51 7.52
C LEU A 5 -18.43 -7.07 7.20
N LEU A 6 -18.95 -6.11 7.96
CA LEU A 6 -18.68 -4.68 7.77
C LEU A 6 -17.67 -4.19 8.81
N VAL A 7 -16.55 -3.62 8.34
CA VAL A 7 -15.45 -3.16 9.18
C VAL A 7 -15.13 -1.70 8.90
N ASP A 8 -15.35 -0.84 9.87
CA ASP A 8 -15.07 0.61 9.81
C ASP A 8 -14.99 1.16 11.24
N ASP A 9 -14.07 2.03 11.57
CA ASP A 9 -13.96 2.62 12.92
C ASP A 9 -15.00 3.73 13.17
N HIS A 10 -15.61 4.27 12.10
CA HIS A 10 -16.63 5.30 12.19
C HIS A 10 -18.04 4.69 12.33
N GLU A 11 -18.62 4.78 13.52
CA GLU A 11 -19.97 4.22 13.82
C GLU A 11 -21.04 4.71 12.84
N MET A 12 -21.06 6.01 12.51
CA MET A 12 -22.06 6.57 11.58
C MET A 12 -21.96 6.00 10.16
N VAL A 13 -20.72 5.68 9.72
CA VAL A 13 -20.50 5.02 8.42
C VAL A 13 -21.02 3.58 8.49
N ARG A 14 -20.70 2.85 9.55
CA ARG A 14 -21.21 1.47 9.74
C ARG A 14 -22.74 1.44 9.72
N ILE A 15 -23.39 2.30 10.52
CA ILE A 15 -24.87 2.39 10.56
C ILE A 15 -25.44 2.69 9.17
N GLY A 16 -24.88 3.68 8.45
CA GLY A 16 -25.36 4.07 7.13
C GLY A 16 -25.21 2.96 6.09
N VAL A 17 -24.03 2.35 6.01
CA VAL A 17 -23.76 1.26 5.06
C VAL A 17 -24.56 0.01 5.43
N SER A 18 -24.59 -0.39 6.70
CA SER A 18 -25.37 -1.54 7.19
C SER A 18 -26.85 -1.39 6.88
N THR A 19 -27.44 -0.23 7.19
CA THR A 19 -28.85 0.07 6.87
C THR A 19 -29.13 -0.06 5.38
N TYR A 20 -28.28 0.52 4.52
CA TYR A 20 -28.47 0.43 3.08
C TYR A 20 -28.36 -1.00 2.57
N LEU A 21 -27.35 -1.76 3.03
CA LEU A 21 -27.17 -3.14 2.62
C LEU A 21 -28.31 -4.05 3.07
N GLN A 22 -28.86 -3.84 4.27
CA GLN A 22 -30.05 -4.57 4.77
C GLN A 22 -31.30 -4.32 3.93
N MET A 23 -31.39 -3.22 3.22
CA MET A 23 -32.49 -2.96 2.26
C MET A 23 -32.35 -3.76 0.95
N GLN A 24 -31.20 -4.38 0.70
CA GLN A 24 -30.97 -5.21 -0.47
C GLN A 24 -31.49 -6.63 -0.24
N PRO A 25 -32.32 -7.20 -1.13
CA PRO A 25 -32.95 -8.50 -0.89
C PRO A 25 -31.97 -9.67 -0.93
N ASP A 26 -30.77 -9.46 -1.43
CA ASP A 26 -29.75 -10.49 -1.68
C ASP A 26 -28.49 -10.36 -0.81
N ILE A 27 -28.43 -9.34 0.08
CA ILE A 27 -27.28 -9.06 0.94
C ILE A 27 -27.72 -9.08 2.42
N GLU A 28 -26.89 -9.67 3.28
CA GLU A 28 -27.09 -9.73 4.72
C GLU A 28 -25.81 -9.32 5.45
N VAL A 29 -25.86 -8.29 6.30
CA VAL A 29 -24.77 -7.93 7.20
C VAL A 29 -24.85 -8.84 8.43
N ILE A 30 -23.91 -9.77 8.53
CA ILE A 30 -23.88 -10.80 9.57
C ILE A 30 -23.00 -10.41 10.77
N GLY A 31 -22.26 -9.31 10.66
CA GLY A 31 -21.41 -8.80 11.74
C GLY A 31 -20.80 -7.47 11.38
N GLU A 32 -20.39 -6.76 12.44
CA GLU A 32 -19.70 -5.48 12.34
C GLU A 32 -18.43 -5.48 13.21
N ALA A 33 -17.39 -4.76 12.81
CA ALA A 33 -16.17 -4.57 13.57
C ALA A 33 -15.71 -3.12 13.49
N GLU A 34 -15.12 -2.60 14.56
CA GLU A 34 -14.66 -1.22 14.68
C GLU A 34 -13.14 -1.06 14.52
N ASN A 35 -12.40 -2.15 14.35
CA ASN A 35 -10.97 -2.17 14.08
C ASN A 35 -10.55 -3.49 13.46
N GLY A 36 -9.32 -3.54 12.94
CA GLY A 36 -8.78 -4.70 12.26
C GLY A 36 -8.63 -5.94 13.13
N GLN A 37 -8.32 -5.80 14.42
CA GLN A 37 -8.17 -6.91 15.34
C GLN A 37 -9.51 -7.68 15.49
N ILE A 38 -10.59 -6.95 15.78
CA ILE A 38 -11.94 -7.51 15.88
C ILE A 38 -12.39 -8.09 14.53
N ALA A 39 -12.01 -7.42 13.43
CA ALA A 39 -12.31 -7.90 12.08
C ALA A 39 -11.70 -9.27 11.80
N VAL A 40 -10.44 -9.50 12.16
CA VAL A 40 -9.76 -10.80 12.01
C VAL A 40 -10.50 -11.89 12.80
N GLU A 41 -10.82 -11.63 14.06
CA GLU A 41 -11.54 -12.59 14.92
C GLU A 41 -12.89 -12.96 14.31
N LYS A 42 -13.72 -11.97 13.99
CA LYS A 42 -15.05 -12.16 13.40
C LYS A 42 -15.01 -12.79 12.00
N ALA A 43 -14.05 -12.42 11.16
CA ALA A 43 -13.92 -13.03 9.83
C ALA A 43 -13.63 -14.53 9.90
N LEU A 44 -12.79 -14.96 10.83
CA LEU A 44 -12.45 -16.37 11.02
C LEU A 44 -13.57 -17.16 11.68
N GLU A 45 -14.35 -16.54 12.58
CA GLU A 45 -15.50 -17.14 13.26
C GLU A 45 -16.70 -17.25 12.33
N LEU A 46 -17.12 -16.13 11.72
CA LEU A 46 -18.37 -16.02 10.96
C LEU A 46 -18.25 -16.54 9.53
N ARG A 47 -17.03 -16.57 8.97
CA ARG A 47 -16.77 -16.95 7.58
C ARG A 47 -17.72 -16.25 6.59
N PRO A 48 -17.72 -14.92 6.52
CA PRO A 48 -18.58 -14.17 5.60
C PRO A 48 -18.19 -14.44 4.14
N ASP A 49 -19.12 -14.25 3.21
CA ASP A 49 -18.83 -14.33 1.77
C ASP A 49 -17.97 -13.14 1.31
N ILE A 50 -18.20 -11.96 1.91
CA ILE A 50 -17.48 -10.71 1.63
C ILE A 50 -17.14 -10.01 2.95
N ILE A 51 -15.96 -9.43 3.00
CA ILE A 51 -15.52 -8.51 4.06
C ILE A 51 -15.37 -7.12 3.44
N LEU A 52 -16.19 -6.15 3.89
CA LEU A 52 -15.98 -4.73 3.59
C LEU A 52 -15.04 -4.17 4.65
N MET A 53 -13.84 -3.76 4.26
CA MET A 53 -12.76 -3.37 5.16
C MET A 53 -12.36 -1.92 4.97
N ASP A 54 -12.52 -1.09 5.98
CA ASP A 54 -11.86 0.23 5.97
C ASP A 54 -10.35 0.09 6.06
N MET A 55 -9.66 1.01 5.42
CA MET A 55 -8.21 1.03 5.36
C MET A 55 -7.58 1.63 6.61
N VAL A 56 -8.16 2.70 7.13
CA VAL A 56 -7.59 3.49 8.22
C VAL A 56 -8.39 3.27 9.49
N MET A 57 -7.85 2.47 10.39
CA MET A 57 -8.48 2.13 11.66
C MET A 57 -7.44 2.09 12.79
N PRO A 58 -7.85 2.35 14.04
CA PRO A 58 -6.99 2.19 15.21
C PRO A 58 -6.66 0.72 15.48
N VAL A 59 -5.64 0.45 16.28
CA VAL A 59 -5.17 -0.87 16.75
C VAL A 59 -4.53 -1.70 15.65
N MET A 60 -5.25 -1.95 14.55
CA MET A 60 -4.80 -2.70 13.38
C MET A 60 -5.49 -2.11 12.16
N ASN A 61 -4.72 -1.68 11.17
CA ASN A 61 -5.25 -1.11 9.93
C ASN A 61 -5.81 -2.18 8.97
N GLY A 62 -6.49 -1.73 7.90
CA GLY A 62 -7.16 -2.66 6.97
C GLY A 62 -6.22 -3.54 6.17
N ALA A 63 -5.00 -3.07 5.84
CA ALA A 63 -4.01 -3.88 5.13
C ALA A 63 -3.46 -5.00 6.04
N GLU A 64 -3.11 -4.66 7.29
CA GLU A 64 -2.66 -5.64 8.29
C GLU A 64 -3.75 -6.69 8.59
N ALA A 65 -5.00 -6.23 8.74
CA ALA A 65 -6.13 -7.12 8.97
C ALA A 65 -6.37 -8.04 7.76
N THR A 66 -6.31 -7.50 6.54
CA THR A 66 -6.43 -8.29 5.30
C THR A 66 -5.35 -9.35 5.22
N ALA A 67 -4.08 -8.99 5.43
CA ALA A 67 -2.97 -9.93 5.44
C ALA A 67 -3.16 -11.04 6.48
N ALA A 68 -3.58 -10.70 7.70
CA ALA A 68 -3.82 -11.65 8.78
C ALA A 68 -5.00 -12.61 8.48
N ILE A 69 -6.04 -12.13 7.81
CA ILE A 69 -7.18 -12.95 7.38
C ILE A 69 -6.75 -13.89 6.26
N ILE A 70 -6.13 -13.37 5.20
CA ILE A 70 -5.72 -14.15 4.03
C ILE A 70 -4.68 -15.22 4.41
N ALA A 71 -3.75 -14.92 5.32
CA ALA A 71 -2.78 -15.89 5.81
C ALA A 71 -3.44 -17.12 6.48
N LYS A 72 -4.61 -16.95 7.12
CA LYS A 72 -5.35 -18.02 7.81
C LYS A 72 -6.51 -18.57 6.99
N TRP A 73 -6.96 -17.81 6.01
CA TRP A 73 -8.08 -18.13 5.15
C TRP A 73 -7.87 -17.52 3.74
N PRO A 74 -7.10 -18.21 2.87
CA PRO A 74 -6.71 -17.71 1.53
C PRO A 74 -7.89 -17.42 0.59
N GLU A 75 -9.05 -18.07 0.79
CA GLU A 75 -10.23 -17.87 -0.05
C GLU A 75 -11.09 -16.67 0.39
N ALA A 76 -10.72 -15.96 1.46
CA ALA A 76 -11.46 -14.80 1.93
C ALA A 76 -11.50 -13.70 0.86
N LYS A 77 -12.68 -13.12 0.65
CA LYS A 77 -12.85 -12.01 -0.28
C LYS A 77 -12.94 -10.70 0.48
N VAL A 78 -11.89 -9.91 0.40
CA VAL A 78 -11.81 -8.60 1.06
C VAL A 78 -11.96 -7.49 0.03
N ILE A 79 -12.95 -6.63 0.23
CA ILE A 79 -13.16 -5.39 -0.52
C ILE A 79 -12.69 -4.24 0.38
N ILE A 80 -11.68 -3.51 -0.03
CA ILE A 80 -11.26 -2.29 0.67
C ILE A 80 -12.22 -1.16 0.35
N VAL A 81 -12.68 -0.44 1.40
CA VAL A 81 -13.53 0.75 1.28
C VAL A 81 -12.83 1.89 2.02
N THR A 82 -12.34 2.91 1.31
CA THR A 82 -11.50 3.95 1.92
C THR A 82 -11.83 5.36 1.40
N SER A 83 -11.50 6.37 2.19
CA SER A 83 -11.55 7.78 1.78
C SER A 83 -10.29 8.25 1.06
N PHE A 84 -9.24 7.44 1.04
CA PHE A 84 -7.90 7.85 0.61
C PHE A 84 -7.40 7.01 -0.57
N LEU A 85 -6.70 7.69 -1.48
CA LEU A 85 -5.99 7.10 -2.63
C LEU A 85 -4.47 7.23 -2.50
N ASP A 86 -3.96 7.34 -1.26
CA ASP A 86 -2.53 7.47 -1.02
C ASP A 86 -1.81 6.17 -1.37
N ASP A 87 -0.70 6.27 -2.09
CA ASP A 87 0.08 5.12 -2.55
C ASP A 87 0.57 4.27 -1.38
N ASP A 88 0.97 4.89 -0.28
CA ASP A 88 1.42 4.23 0.95
C ASP A 88 0.36 3.31 1.60
N LYS A 89 -0.90 3.46 1.23
CA LYS A 89 -2.02 2.66 1.75
C LYS A 89 -2.59 1.69 0.72
N LEU A 90 -2.68 2.14 -0.53
CA LEU A 90 -3.25 1.37 -1.63
C LEU A 90 -2.45 0.09 -1.89
N TYR A 91 -1.15 0.21 -2.08
CA TYR A 91 -0.32 -0.94 -2.45
C TYR A 91 -0.23 -2.01 -1.36
N PRO A 92 -0.01 -1.67 -0.08
CA PRO A 92 -0.04 -2.68 0.99
C PRO A 92 -1.35 -3.47 1.06
N ALA A 93 -2.50 -2.85 0.77
CA ALA A 93 -3.79 -3.53 0.78
C ALA A 93 -3.94 -4.53 -0.37
N LEU A 94 -3.48 -4.16 -1.57
CA LEU A 94 -3.48 -5.05 -2.74
C LEU A 94 -2.49 -6.22 -2.55
N GLU A 95 -1.29 -5.93 -2.05
CA GLU A 95 -0.27 -6.95 -1.72
C GLU A 95 -0.75 -7.90 -0.61
N ALA A 96 -1.57 -7.40 0.33
CA ALA A 96 -2.21 -8.22 1.36
C ALA A 96 -3.27 -9.19 0.83
N GLY A 97 -3.68 -9.07 -0.45
CA GLY A 97 -4.64 -9.96 -1.10
C GLY A 97 -6.07 -9.43 -1.17
N ALA A 98 -6.29 -8.13 -1.03
CA ALA A 98 -7.62 -7.54 -1.28
C ALA A 98 -8.03 -7.76 -2.75
N VAL A 99 -9.28 -8.18 -2.97
CA VAL A 99 -9.80 -8.52 -4.31
C VAL A 99 -10.47 -7.35 -5.01
N SER A 100 -10.87 -6.32 -4.28
CA SER A 100 -11.53 -5.12 -4.81
C SER A 100 -11.22 -3.90 -3.97
N TYR A 101 -11.31 -2.71 -4.57
CA TYR A 101 -10.99 -1.44 -3.92
C TYR A 101 -11.96 -0.34 -4.35
N ILE A 102 -12.68 0.26 -3.39
CA ILE A 102 -13.74 1.24 -3.61
C ILE A 102 -13.48 2.46 -2.76
N LEU A 103 -13.87 3.64 -3.24
CA LEU A 103 -13.82 4.87 -2.47
C LEU A 103 -15.08 5.05 -1.61
N LYS A 104 -14.95 5.52 -0.36
CA LYS A 104 -16.07 5.92 0.51
C LYS A 104 -16.89 7.08 -0.08
N THR A 105 -16.33 7.83 -1.04
CA THR A 105 -17.05 8.87 -1.79
C THR A 105 -18.02 8.29 -2.81
N SER A 106 -17.89 7.01 -3.13
CA SER A 106 -18.84 6.29 -3.99
C SER A 106 -20.18 6.14 -3.26
N ASN A 107 -21.27 6.16 -4.02
CA ASN A 107 -22.60 6.00 -3.42
C ASN A 107 -22.81 4.58 -2.89
N ALA A 108 -23.73 4.41 -1.95
CA ALA A 108 -24.01 3.12 -1.31
C ALA A 108 -24.46 2.04 -2.31
N LYS A 109 -25.10 2.44 -3.45
CA LYS A 109 -25.44 1.53 -4.53
C LYS A 109 -24.17 0.90 -5.14
N ARG A 110 -23.12 1.70 -5.35
CA ARG A 110 -21.84 1.21 -5.90
C ARG A 110 -21.20 0.15 -4.99
N VAL A 111 -21.33 0.32 -3.67
CA VAL A 111 -20.85 -0.69 -2.70
C VAL A 111 -21.62 -2.00 -2.85
N ALA A 112 -22.94 -1.95 -2.95
CA ALA A 112 -23.76 -3.14 -3.16
C ALA A 112 -23.48 -3.84 -4.50
N ASP A 113 -23.30 -3.06 -5.58
CA ASP A 113 -22.95 -3.60 -6.90
C ASP A 113 -21.56 -4.26 -6.87
N ALA A 114 -20.57 -3.65 -6.20
CA ALA A 114 -19.23 -4.23 -6.05
C ALA A 114 -19.23 -5.53 -5.24
N ILE A 115 -20.09 -5.67 -4.22
CA ILE A 115 -20.28 -6.94 -3.50
C ILE A 115 -20.74 -8.02 -4.47
N ARG A 116 -21.73 -7.73 -5.33
CA ARG A 116 -22.26 -8.68 -6.33
C ARG A 116 -21.21 -9.07 -7.37
N ASP A 117 -20.52 -8.07 -7.92
CA ASP A 117 -19.48 -8.27 -8.92
C ASP A 117 -18.33 -9.13 -8.36
N THR A 118 -17.89 -8.84 -7.13
CA THR A 118 -16.84 -9.61 -6.45
C THR A 118 -17.29 -11.05 -6.17
N MET A 119 -18.56 -11.28 -5.86
CA MET A 119 -19.11 -12.63 -5.71
C MET A 119 -19.10 -13.42 -7.02
N GLN A 120 -19.24 -12.74 -8.15
CA GLN A 120 -19.14 -13.33 -9.49
C GLN A 120 -17.69 -13.54 -9.97
N GLY A 121 -16.69 -13.22 -9.12
CA GLY A 121 -15.28 -13.35 -9.45
C GLY A 121 -14.70 -12.16 -10.22
N GLN A 122 -15.43 -11.04 -10.29
CA GLN A 122 -14.93 -9.81 -10.92
C GLN A 122 -14.18 -8.97 -9.88
N THR A 123 -13.04 -8.41 -10.29
CA THR A 123 -12.32 -7.41 -9.49
C THR A 123 -12.90 -6.03 -9.77
N VAL A 124 -13.34 -5.34 -8.73
CA VAL A 124 -13.85 -3.96 -8.82
C VAL A 124 -12.78 -2.99 -8.35
N LEU A 125 -12.29 -2.20 -9.28
CA LEU A 125 -11.33 -1.13 -9.00
C LEU A 125 -11.90 0.19 -9.53
N GLU A 126 -11.80 1.25 -8.73
CA GLU A 126 -12.12 2.59 -9.21
C GLU A 126 -11.10 3.02 -10.29
N PRO A 127 -11.50 3.87 -11.27
CA PRO A 127 -10.61 4.29 -12.37
C PRO A 127 -9.30 4.89 -11.87
N GLU A 128 -9.35 5.66 -10.79
CA GLU A 128 -8.19 6.28 -10.15
C GLU A 128 -7.22 5.23 -9.59
N VAL A 129 -7.74 4.18 -8.96
CA VAL A 129 -6.96 3.04 -8.45
C VAL A 129 -6.30 2.30 -9.60
N THR A 130 -7.06 2.04 -10.67
CA THR A 130 -6.55 1.37 -11.88
C THR A 130 -5.42 2.18 -12.52
N SER A 131 -5.58 3.51 -12.62
CA SER A 131 -4.55 4.41 -13.16
C SER A 131 -3.26 4.36 -12.35
N LYS A 132 -3.36 4.39 -11.01
CA LYS A 132 -2.19 4.28 -10.12
C LYS A 132 -1.51 2.92 -10.23
N MET A 133 -2.27 1.83 -10.27
CA MET A 133 -1.71 0.49 -10.49
C MET A 133 -0.95 0.40 -11.82
N MET A 134 -1.52 0.94 -12.90
CA MET A 134 -0.84 0.97 -14.20
C MET A 134 0.43 1.80 -14.17
N THR A 135 0.43 2.91 -13.43
CA THR A 135 1.62 3.74 -13.25
C THR A 135 2.70 2.97 -12.47
N LYS A 136 2.32 2.27 -11.38
CA LYS A 136 3.28 1.45 -10.62
C LYS A 136 3.78 0.25 -11.42
N MET A 137 2.92 -0.41 -12.19
CA MET A 137 3.34 -1.52 -13.07
C MET A 137 4.33 -1.04 -14.15
N ARG A 138 4.12 0.16 -14.70
CA ARG A 138 5.07 0.78 -15.62
C ARG A 138 6.37 1.21 -14.92
N ALA A 139 6.28 1.65 -13.66
CA ALA A 139 7.43 1.98 -12.83
C ALA A 139 8.11 0.74 -12.22
N GLY A 140 7.39 -0.37 -12.04
CA GLY A 140 7.90 -1.65 -11.53
C GLY A 140 8.76 -2.43 -12.53
N ASP A 141 8.75 -2.05 -13.81
CA ASP A 141 9.75 -2.46 -14.82
C ASP A 141 11.00 -1.55 -14.81
N THR A 142 10.99 -0.49 -14.00
CA THR A 142 12.20 0.27 -13.71
C THR A 142 12.87 -0.37 -12.50
N HIS A 143 13.94 -1.15 -12.71
CA HIS A 143 15.00 -1.38 -11.74
C HIS A 143 15.15 -0.11 -10.90
N ALA A 144 15.09 -0.23 -9.58
CA ALA A 144 15.31 0.95 -8.75
C ALA A 144 16.70 1.50 -9.14
N LEU A 145 16.77 2.76 -9.55
CA LEU A 145 17.99 3.33 -10.15
C LEU A 145 19.25 3.09 -9.30
N HIS A 146 19.08 2.92 -7.97
CA HIS A 146 20.18 2.56 -7.09
C HIS A 146 20.68 1.11 -7.24
N GLU A 147 19.93 0.21 -7.87
CA GLU A 147 20.39 -1.15 -8.20
C GLU A 147 21.39 -1.16 -9.35
N GLU A 148 21.44 -0.07 -10.15
CA GLU A 148 22.44 0.15 -11.17
C GLU A 148 23.77 0.67 -10.61
N LEU A 149 23.78 1.08 -9.34
CA LEU A 149 25.01 1.53 -8.69
C LEU A 149 25.94 0.34 -8.46
N THR A 150 27.21 0.54 -8.73
CA THR A 150 28.24 -0.40 -8.25
C THR A 150 28.33 -0.33 -6.73
N ASP A 151 28.83 -1.39 -6.08
CA ASP A 151 29.04 -1.42 -4.63
C ASP A 151 29.74 -0.16 -4.13
N ARG A 152 30.71 0.35 -4.89
CA ARG A 152 31.48 1.54 -4.54
C ARG A 152 30.69 2.84 -4.67
N GLU A 153 29.84 2.95 -5.66
CA GLU A 153 28.93 4.09 -5.82
C GLU A 153 27.84 4.09 -4.73
N LEU A 154 27.34 2.92 -4.34
CA LEU A 154 26.40 2.78 -3.24
C LEU A 154 27.04 3.17 -1.90
N GLU A 155 28.26 2.70 -1.61
CA GLU A 155 29.01 3.12 -0.41
C GLU A 155 29.17 4.65 -0.35
N VAL A 156 29.55 5.27 -1.48
CA VAL A 156 29.67 6.74 -1.58
C VAL A 156 28.32 7.41 -1.34
N LEU A 157 27.21 6.90 -1.91
CA LEU A 157 25.87 7.44 -1.68
C LEU A 157 25.47 7.41 -0.21
N LEU A 158 25.71 6.28 0.48
CA LEU A 158 25.42 6.14 1.91
C LEU A 158 26.24 7.09 2.79
N LEU A 159 27.49 7.36 2.43
CA LEU A 159 28.33 8.34 3.13
C LEU A 159 27.90 9.79 2.84
N LEU A 160 27.44 10.08 1.62
CA LEU A 160 26.81 11.37 1.31
C LEU A 160 25.55 11.59 2.15
N ALA A 161 24.71 10.58 2.32
CA ALA A 161 23.51 10.63 3.14
C ALA A 161 23.82 10.86 4.62
N LYS A 162 24.98 10.40 5.12
CA LYS A 162 25.50 10.73 6.47
C LYS A 162 26.10 12.13 6.57
N GLY A 163 25.99 12.95 5.53
CA GLY A 163 26.48 14.35 5.51
C GLY A 163 27.98 14.50 5.26
N LYS A 164 28.72 13.45 4.90
CA LYS A 164 30.18 13.51 4.73
C LYS A 164 30.59 14.27 3.47
N SER A 165 31.59 15.10 3.59
CA SER A 165 32.24 15.76 2.46
C SER A 165 33.03 14.77 1.59
N ASN A 166 33.32 15.13 0.34
CA ASN A 166 34.12 14.29 -0.54
C ASN A 166 35.53 13.96 0.02
N GLN A 167 36.11 14.87 0.82
CA GLN A 167 37.39 14.61 1.47
C GLN A 167 37.26 13.56 2.58
N GLU A 168 36.26 13.68 3.46
CA GLU A 168 36.00 12.67 4.51
C GLU A 168 35.65 11.31 3.92
N ILE A 169 34.93 11.26 2.77
CA ILE A 169 34.67 10.02 2.05
C ILE A 169 35.96 9.43 1.48
N ALA A 170 36.84 10.26 0.90
CA ALA A 170 38.13 9.81 0.39
C ALA A 170 39.00 9.19 1.50
N ASP A 171 39.03 9.82 2.66
CA ASP A 171 39.80 9.37 3.81
C ASP A 171 39.20 8.07 4.40
N GLU A 172 37.89 7.95 4.51
CA GLU A 172 37.19 6.79 5.05
C GLU A 172 37.27 5.57 4.14
N LEU A 173 37.17 5.80 2.83
CA LEU A 173 37.22 4.73 1.83
C LEU A 173 38.64 4.42 1.34
N PHE A 174 39.67 5.12 1.86
CA PHE A 174 41.08 5.00 1.48
C PHE A 174 41.33 5.13 -0.04
N ILE A 175 40.67 6.14 -0.67
CA ILE A 175 40.83 6.42 -2.11
C ILE A 175 41.14 7.90 -2.34
N ALA A 176 41.61 8.22 -3.53
CA ALA A 176 41.93 9.62 -3.89
C ALA A 176 40.62 10.45 -3.97
N LEU A 177 40.68 11.71 -3.54
CA LEU A 177 39.58 12.69 -3.67
C LEU A 177 39.06 12.78 -5.12
N LYS A 178 39.93 12.68 -6.13
CA LYS A 178 39.55 12.67 -7.54
C LYS A 178 38.64 11.46 -7.85
N THR A 179 38.92 10.31 -7.27
CA THR A 179 38.13 9.06 -7.43
C THR A 179 36.74 9.22 -6.82
N VAL A 180 36.65 9.83 -5.62
CA VAL A 180 35.34 10.13 -5.01
C VAL A 180 34.52 11.05 -5.91
N LYS A 181 35.11 12.12 -6.45
CA LYS A 181 34.41 13.02 -7.37
C LYS A 181 33.88 12.29 -8.62
N THR A 182 34.62 11.31 -9.12
CA THR A 182 34.20 10.47 -10.25
C THR A 182 33.00 9.60 -9.85
N HIS A 183 33.05 8.92 -8.69
CA HIS A 183 31.94 8.13 -8.19
C HIS A 183 30.68 8.99 -7.94
N VAL A 184 30.84 10.18 -7.37
CA VAL A 184 29.73 11.13 -7.20
C VAL A 184 29.13 11.52 -8.55
N SER A 185 29.93 11.86 -9.55
CA SER A 185 29.41 12.18 -10.88
C SER A 185 28.65 11.03 -11.52
N ASN A 186 29.18 9.80 -11.41
CA ASN A 186 28.54 8.61 -11.96
C ASN A 186 27.22 8.27 -11.24
N LEU A 187 27.20 8.31 -9.91
CA LEU A 187 25.98 8.03 -9.16
C LEU A 187 24.88 9.07 -9.43
N LEU A 188 25.22 10.35 -9.57
CA LEU A 188 24.26 11.38 -9.93
C LEU A 188 23.64 11.11 -11.32
N SER A 189 24.45 10.69 -12.27
CA SER A 189 23.99 10.32 -13.63
C SER A 189 23.09 9.08 -13.60
N LYS A 190 23.47 8.04 -12.83
CA LYS A 190 22.70 6.78 -12.73
C LYS A 190 21.39 6.96 -11.97
N LEU A 191 21.40 7.81 -10.94
CA LEU A 191 20.19 8.14 -10.18
C LEU A 191 19.30 9.18 -10.86
N GLU A 192 19.73 9.72 -12.03
CA GLU A 192 19.04 10.75 -12.79
C GLU A 192 18.76 12.03 -11.97
N VAL A 193 19.67 12.38 -11.05
CA VAL A 193 19.57 13.57 -10.18
C VAL A 193 20.62 14.63 -10.54
N GLN A 194 20.29 15.90 -10.29
CA GLN A 194 21.12 17.01 -10.72
C GLN A 194 22.28 17.34 -9.77
N ASP A 195 22.11 17.06 -8.49
CA ASP A 195 23.08 17.42 -7.45
C ASP A 195 23.09 16.44 -6.27
N ARG A 196 24.12 16.63 -5.40
CA ARG A 196 24.29 15.75 -4.22
C ARG A 196 23.13 15.82 -3.23
N THR A 197 22.43 16.97 -3.13
CA THR A 197 21.28 17.11 -2.22
C THR A 197 20.13 16.23 -2.68
N GLN A 198 19.87 16.22 -3.99
CA GLN A 198 18.87 15.32 -4.57
C GLN A 198 19.24 13.85 -4.43
N ALA A 199 20.54 13.50 -4.56
CA ALA A 199 20.99 12.13 -4.31
C ALA A 199 20.78 11.69 -2.84
N VAL A 200 21.02 12.59 -1.89
CA VAL A 200 20.74 12.33 -0.47
C VAL A 200 19.24 12.16 -0.23
N ILE A 201 18.39 13.02 -0.78
CA ILE A 201 16.94 12.89 -0.72
C ILE A 201 16.49 11.54 -1.31
N TYR A 202 17.03 11.17 -2.46
CA TYR A 202 16.77 9.87 -3.09
C TYR A 202 17.09 8.70 -2.16
N ALA A 203 18.25 8.75 -1.47
CA ALA A 203 18.65 7.68 -0.54
C ALA A 203 17.67 7.53 0.63
N PHE A 204 17.19 8.64 1.20
CA PHE A 204 16.17 8.61 2.28
C PHE A 204 14.81 8.13 1.78
N GLN A 205 14.36 8.58 0.61
CA GLN A 205 13.07 8.17 0.02
C GLN A 205 13.02 6.67 -0.27
N ASN A 206 14.15 6.09 -0.68
CA ASN A 206 14.27 4.66 -0.97
C ASN A 206 14.74 3.83 0.22
N LYS A 207 14.77 4.41 1.45
CA LYS A 207 15.14 3.73 2.70
C LYS A 207 16.50 3.02 2.63
N LEU A 208 17.45 3.57 1.90
CA LEU A 208 18.82 3.07 1.80
C LEU A 208 19.65 3.43 3.05
N THR A 209 19.20 4.38 3.84
CA THR A 209 19.82 4.85 5.09
C THR A 209 18.73 5.23 6.08
N ASP A 210 19.06 5.13 7.39
CA ASP A 210 18.21 5.52 8.52
C ASP A 210 18.21 7.05 8.73
#